data_05d045138e573985c718dd9c837b9a17
#
_entry.id   05d045138e573985c718dd9c837b9a17
#
_cell.length_a   1.000
_cell.length_b   1.000
_cell.length_c   1.000
_cell.angle_alpha   90.00
_cell.angle_beta   90.00
_cell.angle_gamma   90.00
#
_symmetry.space_group_name_H-M   'P 1'
#
loop_
_entity.id
_entity.type
_entity.pdbx_description
1 polymer ?
#
loop_
_entity_poly.entity_id
_entity_poly.type
_entity_poly.pdbx_seq_one_letter_code
_entity_poly.pdbx_strand_id
1 'polypeptide(L)'
;MPDTTNTKSDLEILTQLNADFLASVQNGDVRRFEQILAEDFMASLPDFLLRDKKQFLDMMAAPRRFAEIKADDVRIRLLGDFAIIHAHMTFRTADGVRRQGRYTDDWQRRDGKWLCVAANPFWEQP
;
A
#
# COMPACT_ATOMS: atom_id res chain seq x y z
N MET A 1 23.99 -23.19 11.63
CA MET A 1 23.45 -22.76 10.31
C MET A 1 21.96 -22.54 10.41
N PRO A 2 21.49 -21.35 10.19
CA PRO A 2 20.06 -21.15 10.22
C PRO A 2 19.39 -21.91 9.09
N ASP A 3 18.22 -22.40 9.36
CA ASP A 3 17.41 -23.05 8.36
C ASP A 3 16.81 -21.97 7.44
N THR A 4 17.30 -21.92 6.21
CA THR A 4 16.86 -20.91 5.24
C THR A 4 15.63 -21.35 4.45
N THR A 5 15.16 -22.60 4.62
CA THR A 5 14.03 -23.09 3.84
C THR A 5 12.74 -22.36 4.14
N ASN A 6 12.60 -21.83 5.37
CA ASN A 6 11.40 -21.08 5.79
C ASN A 6 11.61 -19.58 5.78
N THR A 7 12.80 -19.12 5.32
CA THR A 7 13.11 -17.70 5.29
C THR A 7 12.66 -17.14 3.97
N LYS A 8 11.69 -16.24 4.03
CA LYS A 8 11.26 -15.52 2.83
C LYS A 8 12.26 -14.44 2.49
N SER A 9 12.52 -14.27 1.22
CA SER A 9 13.33 -13.15 0.74
C SER A 9 12.59 -11.84 0.98
N ASP A 10 13.33 -10.75 1.00
CA ASP A 10 12.72 -9.41 1.11
C ASP A 10 11.73 -9.17 -0.03
N LEU A 11 12.07 -9.63 -1.23
CA LEU A 11 11.20 -9.47 -2.38
C LEU A 11 9.87 -10.21 -2.18
N GLU A 12 9.91 -11.43 -1.66
CA GLU A 12 8.71 -12.20 -1.37
C GLU A 12 7.86 -11.53 -0.29
N ILE A 13 8.50 -11.02 0.76
CA ILE A 13 7.81 -10.32 1.85
C ILE A 13 7.11 -9.07 1.30
N LEU A 14 7.82 -8.26 0.51
CA LEU A 14 7.26 -7.03 -0.04
C LEU A 14 6.15 -7.31 -1.06
N THR A 15 6.27 -8.38 -1.82
CA THR A 15 5.21 -8.81 -2.74
C THR A 15 3.94 -9.11 -1.97
N GLN A 16 4.05 -9.83 -0.85
CA GLN A 16 2.89 -10.14 -0.01
C GLN A 16 2.34 -8.88 0.67
N LEU A 17 3.22 -8.01 1.14
CA LEU A 17 2.79 -6.76 1.77
C LEU A 17 2.05 -5.85 0.79
N ASN A 18 2.47 -5.82 -0.46
CA ASN A 18 1.76 -5.07 -1.49
C ASN A 18 0.35 -5.62 -1.69
N ALA A 19 0.21 -6.94 -1.76
CA ALA A 19 -1.11 -7.58 -1.87
C ALA A 19 -1.97 -7.26 -0.65
N ASP A 20 -1.40 -7.33 0.55
CA ASP A 20 -2.11 -7.02 1.79
C ASP A 20 -2.55 -5.57 1.84
N PHE A 21 -1.72 -4.66 1.36
CA PHE A 21 -2.05 -3.22 1.31
C PHE A 21 -3.30 -3.01 0.45
N LEU A 22 -3.29 -3.55 -0.76
CA LEU A 22 -4.42 -3.40 -1.68
C LEU A 22 -5.70 -4.04 -1.15
N ALA A 23 -5.60 -5.22 -0.57
CA ALA A 23 -6.74 -5.89 0.05
C ALA A 23 -7.29 -5.07 1.21
N SER A 24 -6.40 -4.45 1.99
CA SER A 24 -6.79 -3.62 3.12
C SER A 24 -7.51 -2.35 2.66
N VAL A 25 -7.08 -1.75 1.55
CA VAL A 25 -7.80 -0.61 0.96
C VAL A 25 -9.20 -1.04 0.55
N GLN A 26 -9.30 -2.15 -0.18
CA GLN A 26 -10.58 -2.61 -0.68
C GLN A 26 -11.56 -2.97 0.44
N ASN A 27 -11.06 -3.59 1.49
CA ASN A 27 -11.89 -4.10 2.59
C ASN A 27 -11.99 -3.14 3.77
N GLY A 28 -11.27 -2.02 3.74
CA GLY A 28 -11.20 -1.10 4.87
C GLY A 28 -10.61 -1.76 6.10
N ASP A 29 -9.59 -2.58 5.91
CA ASP A 29 -9.01 -3.37 6.99
C ASP A 29 -8.04 -2.52 7.82
N VAL A 30 -8.60 -1.73 8.71
CA VAL A 30 -7.85 -0.82 9.57
C VAL A 30 -6.87 -1.59 10.46
N ARG A 31 -7.26 -2.77 10.93
CA ARG A 31 -6.39 -3.59 11.79
C ARG A 31 -5.12 -3.99 11.05
N ARG A 32 -5.24 -4.42 9.79
CA ARG A 32 -4.07 -4.81 9.00
C ARG A 32 -3.19 -3.60 8.70
N PHE A 33 -3.79 -2.46 8.37
CA PHE A 33 -3.05 -1.22 8.16
C PHE A 33 -2.28 -0.81 9.42
N GLU A 34 -2.88 -0.96 10.59
CA GLU A 34 -2.20 -0.65 11.84
C GLU A 34 -0.89 -1.44 11.98
N GLN A 35 -0.87 -2.67 11.49
CA GLN A 35 0.30 -3.54 11.58
C GLN A 35 1.39 -3.22 10.57
N ILE A 36 1.03 -2.76 9.37
CA ILE A 36 1.97 -2.61 8.26
C ILE A 36 2.39 -1.17 7.99
N LEU A 37 1.68 -0.18 8.56
CA LEU A 37 2.07 1.22 8.40
C LEU A 37 2.98 1.64 9.56
N ALA A 38 4.05 2.38 9.22
CA ALA A 38 4.93 2.95 10.23
C ALA A 38 4.19 4.04 11.01
N GLU A 39 4.62 4.30 12.25
CA GLU A 39 4.00 5.34 13.06
C GLU A 39 4.10 6.72 12.41
N ASP A 40 5.17 6.98 11.68
CA ASP A 40 5.39 8.24 10.96
C ASP A 40 4.95 8.18 9.49
N PHE A 41 4.09 7.22 9.15
CA PHE A 41 3.54 7.07 7.80
C PHE A 41 2.83 8.34 7.34
N MET A 42 2.99 8.65 6.05
CA MET A 42 2.30 9.77 5.41
C MET A 42 1.76 9.32 4.05
N ALA A 43 0.57 9.77 3.71
CA ALA A 43 -0.04 9.53 2.42
C ALA A 43 -0.27 10.86 1.69
N SER A 44 0.27 10.97 0.49
CA SER A 44 0.01 12.10 -0.41
C SER A 44 -1.07 11.69 -1.39
N LEU A 45 -2.26 12.24 -1.24
CA LEU A 45 -3.43 11.75 -1.96
C LEU A 45 -3.83 12.65 -3.13
N PRO A 46 -4.56 12.12 -4.12
CA PRO A 46 -4.95 12.88 -5.30
C PRO A 46 -5.90 14.05 -5.03
N ASP A 47 -6.46 14.16 -3.84
CA ASP A 47 -7.27 15.30 -3.41
C ASP A 47 -6.41 16.47 -2.93
N PHE A 48 -5.08 16.38 -3.11
CA PHE A 48 -4.09 17.37 -2.70
C PHE A 48 -3.90 17.49 -1.20
N LEU A 49 -4.38 16.53 -0.43
CA LEU A 49 -4.22 16.52 1.02
C LEU A 49 -3.16 15.52 1.43
N LEU A 50 -2.39 15.90 2.43
CA LEU A 50 -1.43 15.02 3.09
C LEU A 50 -2.08 14.50 4.36
N ARG A 51 -2.07 13.17 4.55
CA ARG A 51 -2.64 12.54 5.74
C ARG A 51 -1.57 11.75 6.48
N ASP A 52 -1.56 11.90 7.80
CA ASP A 52 -0.71 11.05 8.65
C ASP A 52 -1.40 9.68 8.87
N LYS A 53 -0.76 8.81 9.63
CA LYS A 53 -1.28 7.46 9.86
C LYS A 53 -2.70 7.49 10.43
N LYS A 54 -2.93 8.29 11.47
CA LYS A 54 -4.26 8.36 12.10
C LYS A 54 -5.32 8.83 11.11
N GLN A 55 -5.02 9.88 10.38
CA GLN A 55 -5.95 10.42 9.38
C GLN A 55 -6.24 9.41 8.27
N PHE A 56 -5.21 8.68 7.85
CA PHE A 56 -5.36 7.64 6.83
C PHE A 56 -6.23 6.49 7.35
N LEU A 57 -6.00 6.04 8.59
CA LEU A 57 -6.81 4.99 9.19
C LEU A 57 -8.26 5.41 9.32
N ASP A 58 -8.52 6.64 9.72
CA ASP A 58 -9.88 7.17 9.81
C ASP A 58 -10.56 7.16 8.44
N MET A 59 -9.81 7.51 7.39
CA MET A 59 -10.33 7.48 6.02
C MET A 59 -10.65 6.06 5.58
N MET A 60 -9.78 5.10 5.91
CA MET A 60 -9.99 3.69 5.55
C MET A 60 -11.17 3.06 6.30
N ALA A 61 -11.49 3.56 7.50
CA ALA A 61 -12.63 3.10 8.27
C ALA A 61 -13.98 3.59 7.72
N ALA A 62 -13.94 4.62 6.87
CA ALA A 62 -15.16 5.19 6.27
C ALA A 62 -15.73 4.23 5.20
N PRO A 63 -16.97 4.44 4.77
CA PRO A 63 -17.57 3.59 3.73
C PRO A 63 -16.70 3.53 2.47
N ARG A 64 -16.61 2.34 1.88
CA ARG A 64 -15.77 2.11 0.70
C ARG A 64 -16.26 2.89 -0.50
N ARG A 65 -15.32 3.53 -1.18
CA ARG A 65 -15.57 4.26 -2.43
C ARG A 65 -15.10 3.49 -3.64
N PHE A 66 -14.22 2.50 -3.42
CA PHE A 66 -13.58 1.75 -4.48
C PHE A 66 -13.86 0.27 -4.32
N ALA A 67 -14.02 -0.41 -5.42
CA ALA A 67 -14.20 -1.85 -5.47
C ALA A 67 -13.33 -2.42 -6.58
N GLU A 68 -13.13 -3.73 -6.54
CA GLU A 68 -12.40 -4.46 -7.58
C GLU A 68 -11.03 -3.85 -7.85
N ILE A 69 -10.31 -3.52 -6.78
CA ILE A 69 -8.96 -2.95 -6.88
C ILE A 69 -7.99 -4.04 -7.33
N LYS A 70 -7.29 -3.78 -8.42
CA LYS A 70 -6.29 -4.71 -8.96
C LYS A 70 -5.03 -3.93 -9.30
N ALA A 71 -3.88 -4.58 -9.10
CA ALA A 71 -2.60 -4.02 -9.49
C ALA A 71 -1.95 -4.89 -10.55
N ASP A 72 -1.25 -4.25 -11.48
CA ASP A 72 -0.41 -4.92 -12.46
C ASP A 72 0.84 -4.07 -12.71
N ASP A 73 1.75 -4.56 -13.53
CA ASP A 73 3.02 -3.90 -13.78
C ASP A 73 3.71 -3.54 -12.46
N VAL A 74 3.70 -4.48 -11.51
CA VAL A 74 4.27 -4.27 -10.19
C VAL A 74 5.79 -4.42 -10.27
N ARG A 75 6.51 -3.38 -9.84
CA ARG A 75 7.97 -3.38 -9.82
C ARG A 75 8.44 -2.98 -8.43
N ILE A 76 9.21 -3.86 -7.81
CA ILE A 76 9.74 -3.65 -6.48
C ILE A 76 11.23 -3.37 -6.61
N ARG A 77 11.66 -2.20 -6.15
CA ARG A 77 13.08 -1.85 -6.12
C ARG A 77 13.60 -1.95 -4.69
N LEU A 78 14.53 -2.88 -4.48
CA LEU A 78 15.18 -3.07 -3.19
C LEU A 78 16.42 -2.17 -3.13
N LEU A 79 16.47 -1.31 -2.14
CA LEU A 79 17.54 -0.33 -1.96
C LEU A 79 18.08 -0.44 -0.52
N GLY A 80 18.64 -1.62 -0.20
CA GLY A 80 19.10 -1.91 1.16
C GLY A 80 17.91 -2.12 2.10
N ASP A 81 17.83 -1.34 3.16
CA ASP A 81 16.72 -1.39 4.13
C ASP A 81 15.54 -0.54 3.69
N PHE A 82 15.51 -0.13 2.45
CA PHE A 82 14.46 0.68 1.87
C PHE A 82 13.99 0.03 0.57
N ALA A 83 12.73 0.19 0.24
CA ALA A 83 12.18 -0.32 -1.01
C ALA A 83 11.10 0.60 -1.53
N ILE A 84 10.97 0.65 -2.85
CA ILE A 84 9.90 1.38 -3.51
C ILE A 84 9.12 0.39 -4.36
N ILE A 85 7.81 0.35 -4.17
CA ILE A 85 6.92 -0.45 -5.01
C ILE A 85 6.21 0.48 -5.97
N HIS A 86 6.38 0.20 -7.27
CA HIS A 86 5.69 0.92 -8.35
C HIS A 86 4.64 -0.02 -8.93
N ALA A 87 3.45 0.47 -9.17
CA ALA A 87 2.42 -0.35 -9.81
C ALA A 87 1.40 0.50 -10.55
N HIS A 88 0.77 -0.12 -11.52
CA HIS A 88 -0.44 0.37 -12.17
C HIS A 88 -1.63 -0.27 -11.46
N MET A 89 -2.70 0.47 -11.25
CA MET A 89 -3.90 -0.08 -10.60
C MET A 89 -5.14 0.27 -11.41
N THR A 90 -6.14 -0.61 -11.29
CA THR A 90 -7.49 -0.36 -11.80
C THR A 90 -8.47 -0.59 -10.65
N PHE A 91 -9.57 0.12 -10.69
CA PHE A 91 -10.61 0.01 -9.67
C PHE A 91 -11.92 0.52 -10.24
N ARG A 92 -13.00 0.25 -9.51
CA ARG A 92 -14.34 0.73 -9.85
C ARG A 92 -14.78 1.73 -8.79
N THR A 93 -15.29 2.88 -9.22
CA THR A 93 -15.82 3.88 -8.29
C THR A 93 -17.30 3.62 -8.02
N ALA A 94 -17.87 4.37 -7.06
CA ALA A 94 -19.25 4.17 -6.64
C ALA A 94 -20.27 4.38 -7.76
N ASP A 95 -19.92 5.17 -8.77
CA ASP A 95 -20.76 5.39 -9.95
C ASP A 95 -20.69 4.24 -10.96
N GLY A 96 -19.94 3.18 -10.64
CA GLY A 96 -19.80 2.02 -11.52
C GLY A 96 -18.79 2.18 -12.63
N VAL A 97 -18.11 3.30 -12.70
CA VAL A 97 -17.14 3.57 -13.74
C VAL A 97 -15.79 2.97 -13.37
N ARG A 98 -15.16 2.29 -14.34
CA ARG A 98 -13.83 1.77 -14.15
C ARG A 98 -12.80 2.86 -14.40
N ARG A 99 -11.85 2.94 -13.49
CA ARG A 99 -10.80 3.96 -13.56
C ARG A 99 -9.45 3.33 -13.35
N GLN A 100 -8.41 4.08 -13.64
CA GLN A 100 -7.04 3.62 -13.46
C GLN A 100 -6.19 4.67 -12.77
N GLY A 101 -5.07 4.20 -12.26
CA GLY A 101 -4.08 5.06 -11.63
C GLY A 101 -2.75 4.34 -11.52
N ARG A 102 -1.84 5.00 -10.88
CA ARG A 102 -0.55 4.42 -10.50
C ARG A 102 -0.26 4.80 -9.06
N TYR A 103 0.62 4.03 -8.43
CA TYR A 103 1.11 4.40 -7.09
C TYR A 103 2.59 4.05 -6.96
N THR A 104 3.23 4.76 -6.04
CA THR A 104 4.51 4.37 -5.48
C THR A 104 4.33 4.33 -3.98
N ASP A 105 4.68 3.20 -3.38
CA ASP A 105 4.68 3.06 -1.93
C ASP A 105 6.11 2.86 -1.47
N ASP A 106 6.49 3.59 -0.43
CA ASP A 106 7.83 3.54 0.14
C ASP A 106 7.81 2.70 1.40
N TRP A 107 8.70 1.71 1.45
CA TRP A 107 8.81 0.78 2.57
C TRP A 107 10.20 0.87 3.16
N GLN A 108 10.28 0.77 4.48
CA GLN A 108 11.55 0.78 5.20
C GLN A 108 11.60 -0.38 6.18
N ARG A 109 12.74 -1.09 6.21
CA ARG A 109 12.95 -2.14 7.20
C ARG A 109 13.47 -1.50 8.49
N ARG A 110 12.71 -1.66 9.56
CA ARG A 110 13.04 -1.16 10.90
C ARG A 110 12.99 -2.34 11.85
N ASP A 111 14.10 -2.60 12.55
CA ASP A 111 14.19 -3.71 13.49
C ASP A 111 13.75 -5.04 12.86
N GLY A 112 14.21 -5.28 11.63
CA GLY A 112 13.93 -6.51 10.90
C GLY A 112 12.53 -6.60 10.29
N LYS A 113 11.73 -5.56 10.40
CA LYS A 113 10.34 -5.57 9.92
C LYS A 113 10.12 -4.50 8.87
N TRP A 114 9.55 -4.89 7.73
CA TRP A 114 9.18 -3.94 6.69
C TRP A 114 7.90 -3.19 7.06
N LEU A 115 7.97 -1.87 7.03
CA LEU A 115 6.83 -0.99 7.33
C LEU A 115 6.68 0.02 6.19
N CYS A 116 5.45 0.32 5.82
CA CYS A 116 5.17 1.34 4.83
C CYS A 116 5.32 2.72 5.48
N VAL A 117 6.18 3.55 4.90
CA VAL A 117 6.44 4.90 5.43
C VAL A 117 5.76 5.98 4.61
N ALA A 118 5.42 5.69 3.35
CA ALA A 118 4.72 6.66 2.51
C ALA A 118 3.91 5.96 1.43
N ALA A 119 2.74 6.49 1.13
CA ALA A 119 1.92 6.05 0.02
C ALA A 119 1.62 7.26 -0.87
N ASN A 120 1.86 7.10 -2.17
CA ASN A 120 1.76 8.18 -3.15
C ASN A 120 0.95 7.70 -4.35
N PRO A 121 -0.37 7.55 -4.19
CA PRO A 121 -1.21 7.16 -5.32
C PRO A 121 -1.56 8.35 -6.19
N PHE A 122 -1.79 8.06 -7.45
CA PHE A 122 -2.32 9.03 -8.42
C PHE A 122 -3.35 8.31 -9.27
N TRP A 123 -4.55 8.85 -9.37
CA TRP A 123 -5.60 8.22 -10.17
C TRP A 123 -6.43 9.27 -10.91
N GLU A 124 -7.14 8.79 -11.95
CA GLU A 124 -8.07 9.59 -12.70
C GLU A 124 -9.19 10.09 -11.78
N GLN A 125 -9.47 11.38 -11.87
CA GLN A 125 -10.58 11.98 -11.15
C GLN A 125 -11.86 11.89 -11.99
N PRO A 126 -13.03 11.78 -11.31
CA PRO A 126 -14.29 11.76 -12.02
C PRO A 126 -14.58 13.07 -12.74
#